data_0815843eba534d45e4af69e50e379ee2
#
_entry.id   0815843eba534d45e4af69e50e379ee2
#
_cell.length_a   1.000
_cell.length_b   1.000
_cell.length_c   1.000
_cell.angle_alpha   90.00
_cell.angle_beta   90.00
_cell.angle_gamma   90.00
#
_symmetry.space_group_name_H-M   'P 1'
#
loop_
_entity.id
_entity.type
_entity.pdbx_description
1 polymer ?
#
loop_
_entity_poly.entity_id
_entity_poly.type
_entity_poly.pdbx_seq_one_letter_code
_entity_poly.pdbx_strand_id
1 'polypeptide(L)'
;MRLSDCIAPQGLSLVKYSGKEFVDKLGLEIVQGVVGSILKGKNVRDLTESLTQRRILLVSASLIVTYLKGLSSFEDFEKSLNDLVKRNVRMRLSLSEKRYLLWFIGLTGKSIQNVIRGTRLENYIDVFDANLKDVCNDIEDTYGNITLQVNYNEQGYFLKWNNLLRCLLAVGAATLTIRGSEKSLYGKTFEKFVLGSVLTILGFNHIDKSDVSKSDKVFWLSERLDKRESDATLLIKAGVGVRFDIGFIGKGNTEVSLDKVSRFERFMEFGRNTYATTTIILVDNIGAHSRITTMAQEIDGYILQMRETYWVYRLANILKEKFGYQSEILNFTKEQSLSYIDEKMHSVNLNAFFGVEDDIESDE
;
A
#
# COMPACT_ATOMS: atom_id res chain seq x y z
N MET A 1 15.68 -22.60 -23.08
CA MET A 1 14.80 -21.51 -22.62
C MET A 1 14.32 -21.81 -21.21
N ARG A 2 14.24 -20.83 -20.33
CA ARG A 2 13.74 -21.00 -18.97
C ARG A 2 12.33 -20.44 -18.88
N LEU A 3 11.50 -20.94 -17.96
CA LEU A 3 10.16 -20.39 -17.73
C LEU A 3 10.22 -18.91 -17.29
N SER A 4 11.26 -18.52 -16.55
CA SER A 4 11.51 -17.13 -16.20
C SER A 4 11.65 -16.20 -17.42
N ASP A 5 12.12 -16.70 -18.55
CA ASP A 5 12.28 -15.92 -19.78
C ASP A 5 10.92 -15.57 -20.44
N CYS A 6 9.85 -16.30 -20.06
CA CYS A 6 8.47 -16.04 -20.50
C CYS A 6 7.78 -14.96 -19.64
N ILE A 7 8.30 -14.64 -18.45
CA ILE A 7 7.64 -13.69 -17.55
C ILE A 7 7.45 -12.34 -18.24
N ALA A 8 6.23 -11.82 -18.18
CA ALA A 8 5.93 -10.49 -18.68
C ALA A 8 6.45 -9.43 -17.69
N PRO A 9 7.39 -8.54 -18.11
CA PRO A 9 8.09 -7.62 -17.19
C PRO A 9 7.15 -6.71 -16.41
N GLN A 10 6.05 -6.25 -17.01
CA GLN A 10 5.08 -5.39 -16.36
C GLN A 10 4.45 -6.04 -15.13
N GLY A 11 4.07 -7.32 -15.21
CA GLY A 11 3.51 -8.03 -14.06
C GLY A 11 4.57 -8.32 -13.00
N LEU A 12 5.78 -8.67 -13.40
CA LEU A 12 6.89 -8.92 -12.49
C LEU A 12 7.19 -7.69 -11.62
N SER A 13 7.24 -6.51 -12.24
CA SER A 13 7.49 -5.26 -11.51
C SER A 13 6.41 -4.91 -10.49
N LEU A 14 5.23 -5.53 -10.57
CA LEU A 14 4.10 -5.32 -9.67
C LEU A 14 3.95 -6.40 -8.59
N VAL A 15 4.81 -7.41 -8.58
CA VAL A 15 4.80 -8.46 -7.55
C VAL A 15 5.10 -7.88 -6.17
N LYS A 16 6.18 -7.11 -6.10
CA LYS A 16 6.61 -6.37 -4.89
C LYS A 16 7.23 -5.06 -5.33
N TYR A 17 6.98 -4.00 -4.60
CA TYR A 17 7.60 -2.69 -4.82
C TYR A 17 7.69 -1.92 -3.50
N SER A 18 8.64 -1.00 -3.44
CA SER A 18 8.79 -0.06 -2.34
C SER A 18 7.73 1.04 -2.40
N GLY A 19 7.61 1.82 -1.31
CA GLY A 19 6.72 2.99 -1.30
C GLY A 19 7.08 3.99 -2.40
N LYS A 20 8.38 4.19 -2.69
CA LYS A 20 8.86 5.08 -3.75
C LYS A 20 8.47 4.58 -5.15
N GLU A 21 8.73 3.31 -5.43
CA GLU A 21 8.34 2.69 -6.70
C GLU A 21 6.81 2.65 -6.90
N PHE A 22 6.02 2.77 -5.81
CA PHE A 22 4.56 2.82 -5.86
C PHE A 22 4.06 3.98 -6.73
N VAL A 23 4.62 5.18 -6.55
CA VAL A 23 4.25 6.37 -7.32
C VAL A 23 4.60 6.20 -8.80
N ASP A 24 5.81 5.70 -9.09
CA ASP A 24 6.28 5.51 -10.47
C ASP A 24 5.44 4.47 -11.22
N LYS A 25 5.07 3.38 -10.56
CA LYS A 25 4.34 2.26 -11.18
C LYS A 25 2.85 2.48 -11.34
N LEU A 26 2.23 3.23 -10.42
CA LEU A 26 0.79 3.55 -10.51
C LEU A 26 0.51 4.88 -11.24
N GLY A 27 1.51 5.73 -11.36
CA GLY A 27 1.43 7.04 -11.98
C GLY A 27 1.22 8.16 -10.96
N LEU A 28 2.09 9.16 -11.00
CA LEU A 28 2.10 10.29 -10.05
C LEU A 28 0.74 10.99 -9.97
N GLU A 29 0.15 11.33 -11.12
CA GLU A 29 -1.14 12.04 -11.17
C GLU A 29 -2.28 11.24 -10.51
N ILE A 30 -2.28 9.90 -10.68
CA ILE A 30 -3.28 9.04 -10.06
C ILE A 30 -3.14 9.08 -8.54
N VAL A 31 -1.92 8.95 -8.03
CA VAL A 31 -1.65 8.95 -6.59
C VAL A 31 -1.93 10.34 -6.00
N GLN A 32 -1.53 11.41 -6.65
CA GLN A 32 -1.87 12.79 -6.26
C GLN A 32 -3.39 13.01 -6.21
N GLY A 33 -4.13 12.51 -7.21
CA GLY A 33 -5.59 12.57 -7.23
C GLY A 33 -6.24 11.84 -6.06
N VAL A 34 -5.71 10.68 -5.67
CA VAL A 34 -6.15 9.93 -4.49
C VAL A 34 -5.87 10.73 -3.21
N VAL A 35 -4.64 11.22 -3.02
CA VAL A 35 -4.27 12.03 -1.85
C VAL A 35 -5.12 13.30 -1.76
N GLY A 36 -5.26 14.05 -2.85
CA GLY A 36 -6.10 15.25 -2.91
C GLY A 36 -7.56 14.96 -2.56
N SER A 37 -8.08 13.80 -2.96
CA SER A 37 -9.43 13.37 -2.59
C SER A 37 -9.56 13.07 -1.09
N ILE A 38 -8.54 12.50 -0.46
CA ILE A 38 -8.48 12.28 1.00
C ILE A 38 -8.46 13.63 1.72
N LEU A 39 -7.67 14.58 1.24
CA LEU A 39 -7.60 15.92 1.82
C LEU A 39 -8.94 16.67 1.75
N LYS A 40 -9.83 16.28 0.84
CA LYS A 40 -11.20 16.80 0.70
C LYS A 40 -12.28 15.94 1.37
N GLY A 41 -11.91 15.03 2.25
CA GLY A 41 -12.85 14.23 3.04
C GLY A 41 -13.38 12.97 2.37
N LYS A 42 -12.80 12.53 1.26
CA LYS A 42 -13.21 11.26 0.62
C LYS A 42 -12.68 10.05 1.38
N ASN A 43 -13.36 8.92 1.17
CA ASN A 43 -13.01 7.67 1.84
C ASN A 43 -11.69 7.09 1.31
N VAL A 44 -10.70 6.96 2.17
CA VAL A 44 -9.39 6.37 1.82
C VAL A 44 -9.53 4.96 1.23
N ARG A 45 -10.41 4.12 1.82
CA ARG A 45 -10.56 2.73 1.37
C ARG A 45 -11.10 2.62 -0.05
N ASP A 46 -12.12 3.42 -0.38
CA ASP A 46 -12.71 3.38 -1.72
C ASP A 46 -11.71 3.83 -2.79
N LEU A 47 -10.87 4.80 -2.44
CA LEU A 47 -9.85 5.34 -3.32
C LEU A 47 -8.67 4.37 -3.50
N THR A 48 -8.18 3.77 -2.42
CA THR A 48 -7.09 2.79 -2.47
C THR A 48 -7.53 1.48 -3.09
N GLU A 49 -8.81 1.09 -2.97
CA GLU A 49 -9.36 -0.08 -3.64
C GLU A 49 -9.23 0.01 -5.18
N SER A 50 -9.41 1.18 -5.76
CA SER A 50 -9.21 1.38 -7.20
C SER A 50 -7.76 1.13 -7.64
N LEU A 51 -6.79 1.52 -6.81
CA LEU A 51 -5.37 1.25 -7.06
C LEU A 51 -5.06 -0.25 -6.96
N THR A 52 -5.63 -0.92 -5.96
CA THR A 52 -5.56 -2.37 -5.79
C THR A 52 -6.11 -3.10 -7.00
N GLN A 53 -7.30 -2.72 -7.46
CA GLN A 53 -7.92 -3.31 -8.64
C GLN A 53 -7.06 -3.13 -9.88
N ARG A 54 -6.52 -1.93 -10.11
CA ARG A 54 -5.62 -1.66 -11.23
C ARG A 54 -4.39 -2.58 -11.20
N ARG A 55 -3.76 -2.72 -10.04
CA ARG A 55 -2.61 -3.62 -9.85
C ARG A 55 -2.97 -5.07 -10.15
N ILE A 56 -4.07 -5.56 -9.59
CA ILE A 56 -4.56 -6.93 -9.82
C ILE A 56 -4.80 -7.17 -11.31
N LEU A 57 -5.47 -6.25 -12.01
CA LEU A 57 -5.74 -6.39 -13.44
C LEU A 57 -4.46 -6.45 -14.27
N LEU A 58 -3.47 -5.60 -13.99
CA LEU A 58 -2.19 -5.61 -14.70
C LEU A 58 -1.40 -6.91 -14.45
N VAL A 59 -1.37 -7.39 -13.20
CA VAL A 59 -0.72 -8.66 -12.86
C VAL A 59 -1.46 -9.84 -13.51
N SER A 60 -2.79 -9.84 -13.49
CA SER A 60 -3.61 -10.89 -14.12
C SER A 60 -3.35 -10.98 -15.63
N ALA A 61 -3.35 -9.84 -16.32
CA ALA A 61 -3.01 -9.77 -17.74
C ALA A 61 -1.60 -10.33 -18.01
N SER A 62 -0.62 -9.94 -17.18
CA SER A 62 0.74 -10.45 -17.28
C SER A 62 0.85 -11.96 -17.06
N LEU A 63 0.09 -12.54 -16.13
CA LEU A 63 0.06 -13.99 -15.90
C LEU A 63 -0.48 -14.72 -17.12
N ILE A 64 -1.57 -14.22 -17.70
CA ILE A 64 -2.14 -14.79 -18.94
C ILE A 64 -1.11 -14.74 -20.09
N VAL A 65 -0.48 -13.58 -20.30
CA VAL A 65 0.56 -13.42 -21.33
C VAL A 65 1.75 -14.36 -21.07
N THR A 66 2.20 -14.49 -19.83
CA THR A 66 3.28 -15.42 -19.46
C THR A 66 2.89 -16.88 -19.77
N TYR A 67 1.66 -17.26 -19.47
CA TYR A 67 1.14 -18.60 -19.78
C TYR A 67 1.12 -18.86 -21.29
N LEU A 68 0.60 -17.92 -22.09
CA LEU A 68 0.56 -18.03 -23.56
C LEU A 68 1.96 -18.08 -24.18
N LYS A 69 2.92 -17.31 -23.67
CA LYS A 69 4.33 -17.41 -24.04
C LYS A 69 4.92 -18.78 -23.69
N GLY A 70 4.54 -19.35 -22.54
CA GLY A 70 4.92 -20.72 -22.19
C GLY A 70 4.41 -21.73 -23.19
N LEU A 71 3.14 -21.65 -23.57
CA LEU A 71 2.54 -22.52 -24.60
C LEU A 71 3.24 -22.41 -25.97
N SER A 72 3.72 -21.22 -26.35
CA SER A 72 4.45 -21.02 -27.61
C SER A 72 5.91 -21.47 -27.54
N SER A 73 6.50 -21.57 -26.36
CA SER A 73 7.94 -21.74 -26.19
C SER A 73 8.37 -23.13 -25.74
N PHE A 74 7.46 -23.90 -25.18
CA PHE A 74 7.75 -25.25 -24.67
C PHE A 74 6.82 -26.28 -25.30
N GLU A 75 7.39 -27.35 -25.82
CA GLU A 75 6.65 -28.54 -26.19
C GLU A 75 6.02 -29.15 -24.92
N ASP A 76 4.76 -29.63 -25.03
CA ASP A 76 4.02 -30.19 -23.89
C ASP A 76 4.02 -29.28 -22.60
N PHE A 77 3.93 -27.95 -22.79
CA PHE A 77 3.98 -26.97 -21.69
C PHE A 77 3.05 -27.33 -20.54
N GLU A 78 1.85 -27.78 -20.85
CA GLU A 78 0.83 -28.13 -19.85
C GLU A 78 1.30 -29.23 -18.89
N LYS A 79 1.98 -30.26 -19.43
CA LYS A 79 2.49 -31.37 -18.62
C LYS A 79 3.78 -31.03 -17.89
N SER A 80 4.58 -30.15 -18.50
CA SER A 80 5.90 -29.79 -17.96
C SER A 80 5.90 -28.58 -17.04
N LEU A 81 4.78 -27.84 -16.95
CA LEU A 81 4.73 -26.56 -16.21
C LEU A 81 5.20 -26.68 -14.76
N ASN A 82 4.75 -27.70 -14.03
CA ASN A 82 5.12 -27.89 -12.64
C ASN A 82 6.61 -28.21 -12.46
N ASP A 83 7.18 -29.03 -13.34
CA ASP A 83 8.61 -29.30 -13.37
C ASP A 83 9.41 -28.06 -13.77
N LEU A 84 8.90 -27.26 -14.70
CA LEU A 84 9.51 -25.99 -15.06
C LEU A 84 9.50 -25.00 -13.88
N VAL A 85 8.39 -24.86 -13.17
CA VAL A 85 8.30 -24.05 -11.95
C VAL A 85 9.30 -24.54 -10.90
N LYS A 86 9.33 -25.84 -10.61
CA LYS A 86 10.23 -26.47 -9.64
C LYS A 86 11.71 -26.22 -9.96
N ARG A 87 12.11 -26.39 -11.24
CA ARG A 87 13.49 -26.15 -11.70
C ARG A 87 13.84 -24.66 -11.57
N ASN A 88 12.96 -23.77 -12.02
CA ASN A 88 13.24 -22.33 -12.03
C ASN A 88 13.31 -21.75 -10.60
N VAL A 89 12.44 -22.17 -9.68
CA VAL A 89 12.47 -21.69 -8.28
C VAL A 89 13.78 -22.08 -7.55
N ARG A 90 14.43 -23.19 -7.96
CA ARG A 90 15.74 -23.61 -7.46
C ARG A 90 16.93 -22.87 -8.09
N MET A 91 16.70 -22.17 -9.20
CA MET A 91 17.74 -21.37 -9.84
C MET A 91 17.96 -20.06 -9.06
N ARG A 92 19.04 -19.32 -9.44
CA ARG A 92 19.31 -17.98 -8.94
C ARG A 92 18.37 -16.97 -9.59
N LEU A 93 17.13 -16.89 -9.09
CA LEU A 93 16.12 -15.92 -9.47
C LEU A 93 15.88 -14.96 -8.32
N SER A 94 15.40 -13.75 -8.65
CA SER A 94 14.89 -12.80 -7.66
C SER A 94 13.70 -13.39 -6.89
N LEU A 95 13.45 -12.88 -5.69
CA LEU A 95 12.30 -13.31 -4.90
C LEU A 95 10.97 -13.03 -5.62
N SER A 96 10.90 -11.91 -6.36
CA SER A 96 9.73 -11.55 -7.16
C SER A 96 9.47 -12.54 -8.30
N GLU A 97 10.52 -12.97 -9.01
CA GLU A 97 10.38 -14.01 -10.05
C GLU A 97 9.92 -15.33 -9.46
N LYS A 98 10.50 -15.74 -8.34
CA LYS A 98 10.08 -16.97 -7.64
C LYS A 98 8.62 -16.91 -7.22
N ARG A 99 8.19 -15.79 -6.61
CA ARG A 99 6.79 -15.58 -6.21
C ARG A 99 5.85 -15.64 -7.42
N TYR A 100 6.21 -14.97 -8.49
CA TYR A 100 5.42 -14.94 -9.71
C TYR A 100 5.20 -16.33 -10.30
N LEU A 101 6.26 -17.15 -10.39
CA LEU A 101 6.18 -18.51 -10.90
C LEU A 101 5.38 -19.44 -9.98
N LEU A 102 5.48 -19.27 -8.67
CA LEU A 102 4.75 -20.07 -7.68
C LEU A 102 3.24 -19.83 -7.67
N TRP A 103 2.77 -18.70 -8.20
CA TRP A 103 1.35 -18.48 -8.39
C TRP A 103 0.72 -19.48 -9.36
N PHE A 104 1.47 -19.97 -10.37
CA PHE A 104 0.96 -20.99 -11.31
C PHE A 104 0.67 -22.35 -10.67
N ILE A 105 1.12 -22.55 -9.45
CA ILE A 105 0.78 -23.72 -8.62
C ILE A 105 -0.04 -23.33 -7.38
N GLY A 106 -0.67 -22.17 -7.40
CA GLY A 106 -1.60 -21.71 -6.38
C GLY A 106 -0.98 -21.26 -5.05
N LEU A 107 0.36 -21.11 -4.96
CA LEU A 107 1.02 -20.66 -3.74
C LEU A 107 0.93 -19.16 -3.54
N THR A 108 0.43 -18.75 -2.37
CA THR A 108 0.36 -17.35 -1.93
C THR A 108 1.61 -16.94 -1.13
N GLY A 109 1.82 -15.63 -0.91
CA GLY A 109 3.01 -15.09 -0.26
C GLY A 109 3.36 -15.73 1.09
N LYS A 110 2.36 -16.02 1.94
CA LYS A 110 2.58 -16.67 3.25
C LYS A 110 3.00 -18.14 3.13
N SER A 111 2.49 -18.85 2.14
CA SER A 111 2.79 -20.27 1.90
C SER A 111 4.19 -20.44 1.31
N ILE A 112 4.67 -19.46 0.54
CA ILE A 112 5.96 -19.53 -0.17
C ILE A 112 7.14 -19.77 0.78
N GLN A 113 7.24 -19.02 1.87
CA GLN A 113 8.34 -19.17 2.82
C GLN A 113 8.40 -20.56 3.46
N ASN A 114 7.23 -21.16 3.69
CA ASN A 114 7.13 -22.48 4.29
C ASN A 114 7.40 -23.63 3.30
N VAL A 115 7.09 -23.42 2.02
CA VAL A 115 7.16 -24.46 0.98
C VAL A 115 8.51 -24.50 0.27
N ILE A 116 9.18 -23.34 0.09
CA ILE A 116 10.50 -23.28 -0.57
C ILE A 116 11.59 -23.98 0.27
N ARG A 117 11.43 -24.06 1.59
CA ARG A 117 12.42 -24.67 2.49
C ARG A 117 12.30 -26.20 2.51
N GLY A 118 13.30 -26.89 1.95
CA GLY A 118 13.42 -28.37 1.99
C GLY A 118 12.62 -29.08 0.88
N THR A 119 12.16 -30.31 1.19
CA THR A 119 11.42 -31.20 0.27
C THR A 119 9.92 -30.91 0.18
N ARG A 120 9.44 -29.86 0.84
CA ARG A 120 8.01 -29.53 0.91
C ARG A 120 7.41 -29.11 -0.43
N LEU A 121 8.23 -28.52 -1.32
CA LEU A 121 7.78 -28.07 -2.63
C LEU A 121 7.38 -29.26 -3.51
N GLU A 122 8.15 -30.34 -3.51
CA GLU A 122 7.85 -31.55 -4.27
C GLU A 122 6.51 -32.14 -3.85
N ASN A 123 6.38 -32.41 -2.57
CA ASN A 123 5.13 -32.98 -2.01
C ASN A 123 3.92 -32.08 -2.28
N TYR A 124 4.12 -30.75 -2.23
CA TYR A 124 3.05 -29.80 -2.56
C TYR A 124 2.65 -29.91 -4.03
N ILE A 125 3.60 -29.98 -4.95
CA ILE A 125 3.34 -30.09 -6.39
C ILE A 125 2.61 -31.39 -6.72
N ASP A 126 3.01 -32.52 -6.12
CA ASP A 126 2.37 -33.82 -6.35
C ASP A 126 0.89 -33.79 -5.89
N VAL A 127 0.62 -33.23 -4.70
CA VAL A 127 -0.76 -33.04 -4.20
C VAL A 127 -1.54 -32.07 -5.09
N PHE A 128 -0.92 -30.98 -5.53
CA PHE A 128 -1.54 -29.99 -6.42
C PHE A 128 -1.95 -30.60 -7.76
N ASP A 129 -1.07 -31.41 -8.38
CA ASP A 129 -1.35 -32.07 -9.65
C ASP A 129 -2.49 -33.09 -9.54
N ALA A 130 -2.49 -33.89 -8.47
CA ALA A 130 -3.57 -34.83 -8.20
C ALA A 130 -4.91 -34.10 -8.07
N ASN A 131 -4.97 -33.08 -7.23
CA ASN A 131 -6.19 -32.29 -7.01
C ASN A 131 -6.67 -31.61 -8.30
N LEU A 132 -5.77 -31.01 -9.08
CA LEU A 132 -6.16 -30.35 -10.33
C LEU A 132 -6.73 -31.35 -11.35
N LYS A 133 -6.15 -32.53 -11.45
CA LYS A 133 -6.65 -33.61 -12.32
C LYS A 133 -8.04 -34.07 -11.88
N ASP A 134 -8.23 -34.33 -10.60
CA ASP A 134 -9.53 -34.76 -10.06
C ASP A 134 -10.59 -33.70 -10.32
N VAL A 135 -10.31 -32.42 -10.04
CA VAL A 135 -11.24 -31.30 -10.30
C VAL A 135 -11.54 -31.17 -11.79
N CYS A 136 -10.54 -31.35 -12.68
CA CYS A 136 -10.80 -31.31 -14.12
C CYS A 136 -11.76 -32.43 -14.56
N ASN A 137 -11.59 -33.65 -14.04
CA ASN A 137 -12.48 -34.77 -14.35
C ASN A 137 -13.91 -34.51 -13.86
N ASP A 138 -14.05 -34.07 -12.60
CA ASP A 138 -15.38 -33.76 -12.01
C ASP A 138 -16.12 -32.66 -12.80
N ILE A 139 -15.37 -31.65 -13.27
CA ILE A 139 -15.94 -30.55 -14.05
C ILE A 139 -16.33 -31.02 -15.46
N GLU A 140 -15.50 -31.85 -16.10
CA GLU A 140 -15.79 -32.43 -17.41
C GLU A 140 -17.04 -33.32 -17.33
N ASP A 141 -17.18 -34.13 -16.27
CA ASP A 141 -18.35 -34.99 -16.07
C ASP A 141 -19.61 -34.17 -15.80
N THR A 142 -19.49 -33.03 -15.06
CA THR A 142 -20.65 -32.20 -14.67
C THR A 142 -21.08 -31.23 -15.77
N TYR A 143 -20.14 -30.54 -16.39
CA TYR A 143 -20.39 -29.43 -17.33
C TYR A 143 -19.99 -29.72 -18.76
N GLY A 144 -19.36 -30.87 -19.00
CA GLY A 144 -18.85 -31.25 -20.31
C GLY A 144 -17.49 -30.61 -20.63
N ASN A 145 -16.97 -30.97 -21.80
CA ASN A 145 -15.69 -30.45 -22.29
C ASN A 145 -15.83 -28.99 -22.75
N ILE A 146 -14.87 -28.16 -22.37
CA ILE A 146 -14.71 -26.78 -22.86
C ILE A 146 -13.46 -26.70 -23.73
N THR A 147 -13.55 -25.92 -24.81
CA THR A 147 -12.39 -25.50 -25.59
C THR A 147 -12.53 -24.01 -25.88
N LEU A 148 -11.59 -23.21 -25.39
CA LEU A 148 -11.52 -21.78 -25.65
C LEU A 148 -10.38 -21.49 -26.61
N GLN A 149 -10.69 -20.85 -27.74
CA GLN A 149 -9.66 -20.39 -28.68
C GLN A 149 -9.21 -18.99 -28.32
N VAL A 150 -7.91 -18.81 -28.12
CA VAL A 150 -7.27 -17.52 -27.84
C VAL A 150 -6.21 -17.24 -28.89
N ASN A 151 -6.28 -16.09 -29.54
CA ASN A 151 -5.25 -15.64 -30.46
C ASN A 151 -4.29 -14.70 -29.75
N TYR A 152 -2.99 -15.01 -29.82
CA TYR A 152 -1.91 -14.19 -29.27
C TYR A 152 -0.73 -14.14 -30.25
N ASN A 153 -0.29 -12.94 -30.63
CA ASN A 153 0.76 -12.73 -31.64
C ASN A 153 0.54 -13.55 -32.91
N GLU A 154 -0.67 -13.46 -33.48
CA GLU A 154 -1.09 -14.17 -34.73
C GLU A 154 -1.14 -15.70 -34.64
N GLN A 155 -0.87 -16.26 -33.47
CA GLN A 155 -1.00 -17.70 -33.21
C GLN A 155 -2.27 -17.99 -32.42
N GLY A 156 -2.98 -19.06 -32.85
CA GLY A 156 -4.16 -19.57 -32.15
C GLY A 156 -3.80 -20.66 -31.14
N TYR A 157 -4.32 -20.54 -29.92
CA TYR A 157 -4.15 -21.54 -28.86
C TYR A 157 -5.52 -22.06 -28.43
N PHE A 158 -5.61 -23.36 -28.19
CA PHE A 158 -6.80 -23.99 -27.64
C PHE A 158 -6.58 -24.29 -26.15
N LEU A 159 -7.36 -23.65 -25.31
CA LEU A 159 -7.29 -23.81 -23.85
C LEU A 159 -8.45 -24.72 -23.39
N LYS A 160 -8.12 -25.79 -22.69
CA LYS A 160 -9.07 -26.70 -22.03
C LYS A 160 -9.23 -26.37 -20.56
N TRP A 161 -10.04 -27.11 -19.81
CA TRP A 161 -10.27 -26.93 -18.40
C TRP A 161 -8.96 -26.80 -17.59
N ASN A 162 -8.00 -27.68 -17.81
CA ASN A 162 -6.70 -27.63 -17.10
C ASN A 162 -5.99 -26.27 -17.29
N ASN A 163 -5.95 -25.74 -18.50
CA ASN A 163 -5.31 -24.45 -18.79
C ASN A 163 -6.03 -23.30 -18.12
N LEU A 164 -7.36 -23.29 -18.22
CA LEU A 164 -8.21 -22.24 -17.64
C LEU A 164 -8.11 -22.23 -16.13
N LEU A 165 -8.22 -23.40 -15.48
CA LEU A 165 -8.14 -23.52 -14.02
C LEU A 165 -6.76 -23.13 -13.49
N ARG A 166 -5.67 -23.46 -14.19
CA ARG A 166 -4.32 -23.01 -13.84
C ARG A 166 -4.18 -21.48 -13.92
N CYS A 167 -4.68 -20.86 -14.98
CA CYS A 167 -4.67 -19.41 -15.12
C CYS A 167 -5.51 -18.73 -14.03
N LEU A 168 -6.72 -19.23 -13.78
CA LEU A 168 -7.61 -18.70 -12.74
C LEU A 168 -7.00 -18.84 -11.36
N LEU A 169 -6.37 -19.98 -11.08
CA LEU A 169 -5.70 -20.21 -9.78
C LEU A 169 -4.48 -19.31 -9.61
N ALA A 170 -3.68 -19.10 -10.67
CA ALA A 170 -2.56 -18.17 -10.64
C ALA A 170 -3.01 -16.74 -10.36
N VAL A 171 -4.08 -16.28 -11.01
CA VAL A 171 -4.71 -14.98 -10.76
C VAL A 171 -5.26 -14.90 -9.33
N GLY A 172 -5.91 -15.95 -8.83
CA GLY A 172 -6.40 -16.05 -7.47
C GLY A 172 -5.27 -15.93 -6.44
N ALA A 173 -4.19 -16.69 -6.62
CA ALA A 173 -3.02 -16.67 -5.73
C ALA A 173 -2.33 -15.30 -5.74
N ALA A 174 -2.18 -14.68 -6.90
CA ALA A 174 -1.65 -13.33 -7.05
C ALA A 174 -2.56 -12.31 -6.34
N THR A 175 -3.87 -12.39 -6.54
CA THR A 175 -4.87 -11.51 -5.91
C THR A 175 -4.79 -11.57 -4.38
N LEU A 176 -4.75 -12.78 -3.81
CA LEU A 176 -4.62 -12.98 -2.36
C LEU A 176 -3.29 -12.44 -1.83
N THR A 177 -2.20 -12.63 -2.57
CA THR A 177 -0.86 -12.12 -2.22
C THR A 177 -0.85 -10.59 -2.23
N ILE A 178 -1.38 -9.97 -3.29
CA ILE A 178 -1.46 -8.52 -3.45
C ILE A 178 -2.31 -7.92 -2.31
N ARG A 179 -3.54 -8.38 -2.13
CA ARG A 179 -4.43 -7.86 -1.07
C ARG A 179 -3.87 -8.05 0.34
N GLY A 180 -3.14 -9.13 0.57
CA GLY A 180 -2.48 -9.37 1.87
C GLY A 180 -1.34 -8.40 2.15
N SER A 181 -0.58 -7.98 1.14
CA SER A 181 0.55 -7.06 1.28
C SER A 181 0.13 -5.58 1.29
N GLU A 182 -0.94 -5.23 0.59
CA GLU A 182 -1.37 -3.84 0.40
C GLU A 182 -1.83 -3.15 1.67
N LYS A 183 -2.50 -3.87 2.57
CA LYS A 183 -2.96 -3.31 3.83
C LYS A 183 -1.81 -2.68 4.64
N SER A 184 -0.64 -3.28 4.60
CA SER A 184 0.56 -2.75 5.27
C SER A 184 1.26 -1.66 4.44
N LEU A 185 1.37 -1.86 3.14
CA LEU A 185 2.04 -0.92 2.24
C LEU A 185 1.26 0.40 2.13
N TYR A 186 -0.03 0.32 1.80
CA TYR A 186 -0.85 1.52 1.63
C TYR A 186 -1.03 2.27 2.95
N GLY A 187 -1.21 1.57 4.08
CA GLY A 187 -1.31 2.23 5.37
C GLY A 187 -0.17 3.20 5.58
N LYS A 188 1.06 2.70 5.60
CA LYS A 188 2.26 3.51 5.85
C LYS A 188 2.55 4.54 4.76
N THR A 189 2.40 4.17 3.49
CA THR A 189 2.67 5.08 2.37
C THR A 189 1.69 6.25 2.35
N PHE A 190 0.40 5.99 2.52
CA PHE A 190 -0.61 7.04 2.56
C PHE A 190 -0.55 7.87 3.85
N GLU A 191 -0.11 7.32 4.98
CA GLU A 191 0.19 8.12 6.18
C GLU A 191 1.20 9.21 5.84
N LYS A 192 2.32 8.87 5.21
CA LYS A 192 3.34 9.84 4.76
C LYS A 192 2.79 10.82 3.71
N PHE A 193 2.07 10.32 2.70
CA PHE A 193 1.53 11.18 1.65
C PHE A 193 0.52 12.19 2.18
N VAL A 194 -0.40 11.78 3.03
CA VAL A 194 -1.43 12.67 3.57
C VAL A 194 -0.78 13.71 4.50
N LEU A 195 0.08 13.28 5.44
CA LEU A 195 0.77 14.20 6.35
C LEU A 195 1.70 15.15 5.59
N GLY A 196 2.55 14.61 4.72
CA GLY A 196 3.46 15.43 3.91
C GLY A 196 2.72 16.44 3.04
N SER A 197 1.65 16.01 2.35
CA SER A 197 0.88 16.90 1.48
C SER A 197 0.14 17.97 2.26
N VAL A 198 -0.56 17.61 3.33
CA VAL A 198 -1.31 18.60 4.12
C VAL A 198 -0.40 19.64 4.74
N LEU A 199 0.74 19.24 5.30
CA LEU A 199 1.68 20.19 5.89
C LEU A 199 2.32 21.09 4.83
N THR A 200 2.67 20.55 3.67
CA THR A 200 3.18 21.35 2.54
C THR A 200 2.13 22.37 2.03
N ILE A 201 0.88 21.93 1.85
CA ILE A 201 -0.24 22.80 1.40
C ILE A 201 -0.51 23.92 2.43
N LEU A 202 -0.33 23.63 3.72
CA LEU A 202 -0.46 24.63 4.78
C LEU A 202 0.73 25.61 4.87
N GLY A 203 1.78 25.42 4.05
CA GLY A 203 2.90 26.34 3.92
C GLY A 203 4.14 25.98 4.77
N PHE A 204 4.30 24.71 5.13
CA PHE A 204 5.48 24.22 5.82
C PHE A 204 6.43 23.49 4.85
N ASN A 205 7.73 23.57 5.12
CA ASN A 205 8.76 22.94 4.31
C ASN A 205 9.13 21.57 4.86
N HIS A 206 9.13 20.56 4.02
CA HIS A 206 9.65 19.24 4.36
C HIS A 206 11.18 19.28 4.42
N ILE A 207 11.76 18.76 5.50
CA ILE A 207 13.21 18.65 5.68
C ILE A 207 13.56 17.27 6.21
N ASP A 208 14.82 16.88 6.06
CA ASP A 208 15.38 15.76 6.78
C ASP A 208 15.51 16.08 8.27
N LYS A 209 15.28 15.10 9.14
CA LYS A 209 15.38 15.25 10.60
C LYS A 209 16.77 15.73 11.05
N SER A 210 17.82 15.40 10.32
CA SER A 210 19.19 15.85 10.59
C SER A 210 19.38 17.35 10.41
N ASP A 211 18.52 18.02 9.63
CA ASP A 211 18.66 19.42 9.24
C ASP A 211 17.89 20.41 10.12
N VAL A 212 17.26 19.94 11.19
CA VAL A 212 16.33 20.69 12.05
C VAL A 212 16.99 21.89 12.77
N SER A 213 18.30 21.97 12.88
CA SER A 213 19.01 22.82 13.86
C SER A 213 18.79 24.34 13.75
N LYS A 214 18.18 24.90 12.70
CA LYS A 214 18.00 26.35 12.51
C LYS A 214 16.77 26.79 11.69
N SER A 215 15.77 25.94 11.51
CA SER A 215 14.67 26.25 10.58
C SER A 215 13.35 26.44 11.30
N ASP A 216 12.62 27.49 10.92
CA ASP A 216 11.22 27.72 11.33
C ASP A 216 10.29 27.24 10.19
N LYS A 217 9.06 26.88 10.52
CA LYS A 217 8.03 26.44 9.59
C LYS A 217 8.45 25.20 8.76
N VAL A 218 9.04 24.23 9.45
CA VAL A 218 9.52 22.99 8.85
C VAL A 218 8.86 21.78 9.49
N PHE A 219 8.79 20.69 8.75
CA PHE A 219 8.35 19.41 9.29
C PHE A 219 9.20 18.27 8.75
N TRP A 220 9.20 17.17 9.49
CA TRP A 220 9.78 15.89 9.05
C TRP A 220 8.82 14.74 9.33
N LEU A 221 8.93 13.70 8.56
CA LEU A 221 8.17 12.46 8.71
C LEU A 221 9.03 11.43 9.43
N SER A 222 8.41 10.58 10.26
CA SER A 222 9.14 9.55 10.98
C SER A 222 9.64 8.44 10.03
N GLU A 223 10.80 7.87 10.35
CA GLU A 223 11.40 6.74 9.66
C GLU A 223 10.97 5.41 10.30
N ARG A 224 11.18 4.29 9.57
CA ARG A 224 10.78 2.94 10.03
C ARG A 224 11.45 2.51 11.33
N LEU A 225 12.67 2.96 11.60
CA LEU A 225 13.45 2.59 12.80
C LEU A 225 13.01 3.35 14.05
N ASP A 226 12.36 4.49 13.89
CA ASP A 226 11.87 5.33 15.00
C ASP A 226 10.57 4.74 15.61
N LYS A 227 10.67 3.56 16.21
CA LYS A 227 9.53 2.80 16.78
C LYS A 227 8.71 3.55 17.84
N ARG A 228 9.12 4.74 18.25
CA ARG A 228 8.53 5.53 19.34
C ARG A 228 8.20 6.98 18.98
N GLU A 229 8.41 7.39 17.75
CA GLU A 229 8.10 8.76 17.32
C GLU A 229 6.67 8.88 16.75
N SER A 230 6.13 10.10 16.75
CA SER A 230 4.91 10.47 16.03
C SER A 230 5.12 10.32 14.51
N ASP A 231 4.06 10.09 13.76
CA ASP A 231 4.13 9.88 12.30
C ASP A 231 4.69 11.12 11.56
N ALA A 232 4.49 12.33 12.11
CA ALA A 232 5.18 13.55 11.69
C ALA A 232 5.40 14.50 12.87
N THR A 233 6.45 15.32 12.78
CA THR A 233 6.71 16.43 13.71
C THR A 233 6.84 17.72 12.91
N LEU A 234 6.11 18.75 13.37
CA LEU A 234 6.10 20.09 12.81
C LEU A 234 6.75 21.05 13.79
N LEU A 235 7.71 21.85 13.35
CA LEU A 235 8.30 22.95 14.07
C LEU A 235 7.81 24.27 13.47
N ILE A 236 6.94 24.97 14.19
CA ILE A 236 6.38 26.26 13.76
C ILE A 236 7.40 27.38 13.96
N LYS A 237 8.06 27.38 15.12
CA LYS A 237 9.19 28.25 15.50
C LYS A 237 9.97 27.58 16.61
N ALA A 238 11.17 28.10 16.90
CA ALA A 238 12.01 27.56 17.96
C ALA A 238 11.23 27.39 19.30
N GLY A 239 11.22 26.16 19.82
CA GLY A 239 10.51 25.79 21.05
C GLY A 239 9.00 25.61 20.94
N VAL A 240 8.42 25.69 19.72
CA VAL A 240 6.98 25.51 19.50
C VAL A 240 6.76 24.49 18.37
N GLY A 241 6.31 23.31 18.75
CA GLY A 241 6.10 22.20 17.82
C GLY A 241 4.73 21.57 17.92
N VAL A 242 4.37 20.81 16.90
CA VAL A 242 3.15 19.98 16.83
C VAL A 242 3.55 18.57 16.42
N ARG A 243 3.02 17.58 17.12
CA ARG A 243 3.15 16.17 16.75
C ARG A 243 1.89 15.70 16.06
N PHE A 244 2.07 14.92 15.00
CA PHE A 244 0.97 14.33 14.26
C PHE A 244 1.05 12.81 14.32
N ASP A 245 -0.06 12.20 14.68
CA ASP A 245 -0.31 10.78 14.49
C ASP A 245 -1.48 10.60 13.53
N ILE A 246 -1.36 9.68 12.58
CA ILE A 246 -2.38 9.40 11.60
C ILE A 246 -2.76 7.92 11.61
N GLY A 247 -4.04 7.62 11.43
CA GLY A 247 -4.53 6.25 11.35
C GLY A 247 -5.75 6.11 10.46
N PHE A 248 -5.63 5.30 9.41
CA PHE A 248 -6.76 4.94 8.54
C PHE A 248 -7.64 3.87 9.18
N ILE A 249 -8.22 4.20 10.34
CA ILE A 249 -8.99 3.29 11.17
C ILE A 249 -10.46 3.53 10.89
N GLY A 250 -11.15 2.49 10.42
CA GLY A 250 -12.60 2.53 10.20
C GLY A 250 -13.39 2.14 11.46
N LYS A 251 -14.70 2.42 11.44
CA LYS A 251 -15.64 2.00 12.49
C LYS A 251 -15.45 0.51 12.80
N GLY A 252 -15.07 0.18 14.02
CA GLY A 252 -14.95 -1.21 14.50
C GLY A 252 -13.54 -1.66 14.90
N ASN A 253 -12.49 -0.87 14.73
CA ASN A 253 -11.15 -1.21 15.18
C ASN A 253 -10.65 -0.20 16.22
N THR A 254 -11.23 -0.26 17.42
CA THR A 254 -10.96 0.66 18.54
C THR A 254 -9.58 0.44 19.17
N GLU A 255 -9.03 -0.79 19.11
CA GLU A 255 -7.78 -1.14 19.79
C GLU A 255 -6.56 -0.39 19.24
N VAL A 256 -6.44 -0.23 17.91
CA VAL A 256 -5.29 0.45 17.30
C VAL A 256 -5.28 1.95 17.60
N SER A 257 -6.46 2.55 17.72
CA SER A 257 -6.60 3.97 18.09
C SER A 257 -6.24 4.21 19.56
N LEU A 258 -6.63 3.29 20.43
CA LEU A 258 -6.29 3.32 21.85
C LEU A 258 -4.79 3.14 22.08
N ASP A 259 -4.11 2.27 21.30
CA ASP A 259 -2.67 2.09 21.38
C ASP A 259 -1.90 3.36 20.95
N LYS A 260 -2.35 4.06 19.91
CA LYS A 260 -1.75 5.35 19.51
C LYS A 260 -1.93 6.43 20.58
N VAL A 261 -3.09 6.54 21.21
CA VAL A 261 -3.35 7.50 22.29
C VAL A 261 -2.62 7.11 23.58
N SER A 262 -2.59 5.84 23.98
CA SER A 262 -1.89 5.38 25.19
C SER A 262 -0.35 5.45 25.08
N ARG A 263 0.21 5.34 23.88
CA ARG A 263 1.62 5.66 23.64
C ARG A 263 1.92 7.11 23.97
N PHE A 264 0.94 7.94 23.72
CA PHE A 264 1.00 9.37 23.93
C PHE A 264 1.05 9.77 25.40
N GLU A 265 0.19 9.18 26.24
CA GLU A 265 0.21 9.37 27.70
C GLU A 265 1.59 9.04 28.27
N ARG A 266 2.19 7.93 27.85
CA ARG A 266 3.53 7.53 28.29
C ARG A 266 4.63 8.51 27.85
N PHE A 267 4.49 9.18 26.71
CA PHE A 267 5.46 10.18 26.27
C PHE A 267 5.38 11.48 27.08
N MET A 268 4.17 11.87 27.48
CA MET A 268 3.97 13.04 28.34
C MET A 268 4.51 12.81 29.74
N GLU A 269 4.46 11.58 30.27
CA GLU A 269 5.04 11.21 31.55
C GLU A 269 6.59 11.25 31.58
N PHE A 270 7.23 10.89 30.45
CA PHE A 270 8.70 10.84 30.36
C PHE A 270 9.37 12.12 29.88
N GLY A 271 8.64 13.01 29.22
CA GLY A 271 9.17 14.23 28.58
C GLY A 271 8.90 15.49 29.37
N ARG A 272 9.59 15.69 30.49
CA ARG A 272 9.52 16.98 31.24
C ARG A 272 10.08 18.16 30.43
N ASN A 273 9.16 19.02 29.93
CA ASN A 273 9.26 20.47 30.03
C ASN A 273 10.41 21.23 29.33
N THR A 274 10.60 21.09 28.04
CA THR A 274 11.38 22.11 27.33
C THR A 274 10.72 22.71 26.09
N TYR A 275 9.62 22.16 25.62
CA TYR A 275 8.95 22.64 24.38
C TYR A 275 7.43 22.63 24.56
N ALA A 276 6.76 23.68 24.11
CA ALA A 276 5.30 23.70 23.97
C ALA A 276 4.90 22.81 22.81
N THR A 277 4.61 21.53 23.07
CA THR A 277 4.18 20.57 22.06
C THR A 277 2.71 20.22 22.25
N THR A 278 1.93 20.35 21.21
CA THR A 278 0.55 19.87 21.14
C THR A 278 0.49 18.68 20.20
N THR A 279 -0.44 17.77 20.42
CA THR A 279 -0.66 16.64 19.52
C THR A 279 -1.93 16.77 18.74
N ILE A 280 -1.84 16.41 17.48
CA ILE A 280 -2.98 16.32 16.58
C ILE A 280 -3.05 14.90 16.03
N ILE A 281 -4.18 14.24 16.27
CA ILE A 281 -4.45 12.87 15.83
C ILE A 281 -5.42 12.93 14.64
N LEU A 282 -4.97 12.46 13.49
CA LEU A 282 -5.78 12.34 12.29
C LEU A 282 -6.36 10.92 12.21
N VAL A 283 -7.67 10.79 12.14
CA VAL A 283 -8.36 9.50 12.03
C VAL A 283 -9.28 9.49 10.82
N ASP A 284 -9.53 8.32 10.22
CA ASP A 284 -10.45 8.24 9.09
C ASP A 284 -11.87 8.64 9.52
N ASN A 285 -12.46 7.88 10.45
CA ASN A 285 -13.80 8.15 10.97
C ASN A 285 -13.99 7.50 12.34
N ILE A 286 -14.48 8.26 13.32
CA ILE A 286 -14.76 7.79 14.68
C ILE A 286 -16.26 7.71 14.89
N GLY A 287 -16.72 6.67 15.61
CA GLY A 287 -18.11 6.60 16.07
C GLY A 287 -18.40 7.67 17.13
N ALA A 288 -19.66 8.14 17.18
CA ALA A 288 -20.10 9.19 18.11
C ALA A 288 -19.85 8.89 19.61
N HIS A 289 -19.65 7.64 19.99
CA HIS A 289 -19.38 7.19 21.36
C HIS A 289 -17.96 6.61 21.54
N SER A 290 -17.01 7.05 20.72
CA SER A 290 -15.65 6.53 20.80
C SER A 290 -14.92 7.09 22.03
N ARG A 291 -14.29 6.20 22.82
CA ARG A 291 -13.40 6.58 23.93
C ARG A 291 -12.22 7.46 23.50
N ILE A 292 -11.87 7.46 22.21
CA ILE A 292 -10.78 8.26 21.64
C ILE A 292 -11.01 9.75 21.88
N THR A 293 -12.26 10.23 21.78
CA THR A 293 -12.59 11.64 22.00
C THR A 293 -12.32 12.07 23.45
N THR A 294 -12.69 11.24 24.41
CA THR A 294 -12.44 11.49 25.83
C THR A 294 -10.94 11.49 26.15
N MET A 295 -10.21 10.49 25.64
CA MET A 295 -8.76 10.39 25.86
C MET A 295 -7.97 11.54 25.21
N ALA A 296 -8.39 12.04 24.04
CA ALA A 296 -7.72 13.20 23.45
C ALA A 296 -7.89 14.48 24.27
N GLN A 297 -9.03 14.63 24.94
CA GLN A 297 -9.26 15.75 25.86
C GLN A 297 -8.35 15.67 27.10
N GLU A 298 -8.07 14.45 27.58
CA GLU A 298 -7.19 14.22 28.72
C GLU A 298 -5.72 14.60 28.44
N ILE A 299 -5.27 14.51 27.19
CA ILE A 299 -3.89 14.80 26.78
C ILE A 299 -3.69 16.20 26.17
N ASP A 300 -4.65 17.12 26.29
CA ASP A 300 -4.65 18.45 25.60
C ASP A 300 -4.37 18.34 24.11
N GLY A 301 -4.88 17.28 23.48
CA GLY A 301 -4.71 16.98 22.06
C GLY A 301 -5.96 17.27 21.24
N TYR A 302 -5.78 17.34 19.92
CA TYR A 302 -6.88 17.52 18.98
C TYR A 302 -7.08 16.25 18.16
N ILE A 303 -8.35 15.89 17.93
CA ILE A 303 -8.71 14.84 16.98
C ILE A 303 -9.40 15.48 15.78
N LEU A 304 -8.93 15.14 14.59
CA LEU A 304 -9.52 15.53 13.34
C LEU A 304 -9.93 14.26 12.55
N GLN A 305 -11.16 14.27 12.07
CA GLN A 305 -11.66 13.19 11.21
C GLN A 305 -11.45 13.56 9.75
N MET A 306 -10.65 12.78 9.05
CA MET A 306 -10.33 13.01 7.62
C MET A 306 -11.54 12.80 6.70
N ARG A 307 -12.64 12.23 7.19
CA ARG A 307 -13.94 12.13 6.49
C ARG A 307 -14.75 13.43 6.50
N GLU A 308 -14.38 14.41 7.30
CA GLU A 308 -15.00 15.75 7.24
C GLU A 308 -14.48 16.49 6.01
N THR A 309 -15.37 17.02 5.19
CA THR A 309 -15.00 17.67 3.90
C THR A 309 -13.98 18.78 4.08
N TYR A 310 -14.04 19.52 5.20
CA TYR A 310 -13.19 20.69 5.46
C TYR A 310 -12.18 20.45 6.59
N TRP A 311 -11.72 19.23 6.80
CA TRP A 311 -10.82 18.90 7.89
C TRP A 311 -9.46 19.61 7.77
N VAL A 312 -8.94 19.84 6.56
CA VAL A 312 -7.70 20.60 6.31
C VAL A 312 -7.88 22.07 6.72
N TYR A 313 -9.01 22.68 6.36
CA TYR A 313 -9.35 24.03 6.78
C TYR A 313 -9.47 24.15 8.30
N ARG A 314 -10.07 23.13 8.95
CA ARG A 314 -10.15 23.03 10.41
C ARG A 314 -8.79 22.91 11.05
N LEU A 315 -7.87 22.10 10.47
CA LEU A 315 -6.48 22.00 10.92
C LEU A 315 -5.78 23.36 10.88
N ALA A 316 -5.93 24.11 9.77
CA ALA A 316 -5.36 25.44 9.64
C ALA A 316 -5.88 26.41 10.73
N ASN A 317 -7.18 26.34 11.08
CA ASN A 317 -7.72 27.15 12.19
C ASN A 317 -7.13 26.76 13.55
N ILE A 318 -6.96 25.48 13.84
CA ILE A 318 -6.31 25.03 15.08
C ILE A 318 -4.88 25.59 15.18
N LEU A 319 -4.11 25.52 14.08
CA LEU A 319 -2.76 26.09 14.04
C LEU A 319 -2.75 27.61 14.24
N LYS A 320 -3.74 28.34 13.71
CA LYS A 320 -3.90 29.75 13.92
C LYS A 320 -4.28 30.09 15.36
N GLU A 321 -5.28 29.42 15.91
CA GLU A 321 -5.79 29.69 17.27
C GLU A 321 -4.78 29.33 18.36
N LYS A 322 -4.12 28.18 18.25
CA LYS A 322 -3.21 27.69 19.27
C LYS A 322 -1.80 28.31 19.18
N PHE A 323 -1.32 28.57 17.98
CA PHE A 323 0.08 28.98 17.74
C PHE A 323 0.24 30.31 17.00
N GLY A 324 -0.85 30.96 16.58
CA GLY A 324 -0.81 32.20 15.80
C GLY A 324 -0.31 32.02 14.37
N TYR A 325 -0.25 30.76 13.86
CA TYR A 325 0.22 30.50 12.51
C TYR A 325 -0.88 30.77 11.47
N GLN A 326 -0.63 31.74 10.57
CA GLN A 326 -1.55 32.11 9.51
C GLN A 326 -1.18 31.37 8.21
N SER A 327 -1.93 30.32 7.88
CA SER A 327 -1.81 29.63 6.58
C SER A 327 -2.61 30.34 5.51
N GLU A 328 -2.11 30.31 4.25
CA GLU A 328 -2.73 30.94 3.09
C GLU A 328 -4.17 30.43 2.84
N ILE A 329 -4.46 29.16 3.13
CA ILE A 329 -5.80 28.57 2.97
C ILE A 329 -6.89 29.33 3.75
N LEU A 330 -6.53 30.02 4.84
CA LEU A 330 -7.46 30.80 5.65
C LEU A 330 -7.87 32.14 5.04
N ASN A 331 -7.27 32.53 3.91
CA ASN A 331 -7.69 33.68 3.13
C ASN A 331 -8.90 33.37 2.23
N PHE A 332 -9.28 32.11 2.13
CA PHE A 332 -10.40 31.62 1.32
C PHE A 332 -11.58 31.21 2.20
N THR A 333 -12.77 31.12 1.61
CA THR A 333 -13.92 30.49 2.29
C THR A 333 -13.68 28.96 2.39
N LYS A 334 -14.48 28.28 3.23
CA LYS A 334 -14.41 26.81 3.35
C LYS A 334 -14.58 26.11 2.00
N GLU A 335 -15.52 26.58 1.19
CA GLU A 335 -15.81 26.03 -0.12
C GLU A 335 -14.66 26.27 -1.09
N GLN A 336 -14.09 27.46 -1.10
CA GLN A 336 -12.94 27.82 -1.93
C GLN A 336 -11.66 27.08 -1.52
N SER A 337 -11.56 26.67 -0.25
CA SER A 337 -10.43 25.89 0.24
C SER A 337 -10.25 24.56 -0.47
N LEU A 338 -11.33 23.97 -1.00
CA LEU A 338 -11.26 22.72 -1.76
C LEU A 338 -10.54 22.91 -3.10
N SER A 339 -10.83 24.00 -3.81
CA SER A 339 -10.14 24.36 -5.07
C SER A 339 -8.68 24.73 -4.80
N TYR A 340 -8.40 25.44 -3.71
CA TYR A 340 -7.04 25.73 -3.26
C TYR A 340 -6.22 24.45 -3.00
N ILE A 341 -6.82 23.46 -2.33
CA ILE A 341 -6.18 22.16 -2.11
C ILE A 341 -5.87 21.48 -3.45
N ASP A 342 -6.79 21.48 -4.40
CA ASP A 342 -6.57 20.87 -5.71
C ASP A 342 -5.42 21.55 -6.46
N GLU A 343 -5.38 22.87 -6.50
CA GLU A 343 -4.31 23.65 -7.14
C GLU A 343 -2.94 23.34 -6.50
N LYS A 344 -2.85 23.43 -5.19
CA LYS A 344 -1.59 23.18 -4.47
C LYS A 344 -1.13 21.73 -4.56
N MET A 345 -2.05 20.76 -4.63
CA MET A 345 -1.72 19.34 -4.72
C MET A 345 -0.90 19.01 -5.97
N HIS A 346 -1.11 19.69 -7.08
CA HIS A 346 -0.31 19.49 -8.30
C HIS A 346 1.17 19.85 -8.12
N SER A 347 1.50 20.74 -7.20
CA SER A 347 2.89 21.14 -6.90
C SER A 347 3.55 20.29 -5.81
N VAL A 348 2.82 19.41 -5.14
CA VAL A 348 3.35 18.54 -4.08
C VAL A 348 4.20 17.42 -4.68
N ASN A 349 5.46 17.36 -4.28
CA ASN A 349 6.35 16.26 -4.64
C ASN A 349 6.20 15.09 -3.66
N LEU A 350 5.37 14.12 -4.00
CA LEU A 350 5.14 12.94 -3.16
C LEU A 350 6.41 12.10 -2.93
N ASN A 351 7.33 12.07 -3.90
CA ASN A 351 8.56 11.31 -3.78
C ASN A 351 9.52 11.89 -2.73
N ALA A 352 9.38 13.18 -2.39
CA ALA A 352 10.17 13.80 -1.33
C ALA A 352 9.81 13.30 0.08
N PHE A 353 8.70 12.59 0.25
CA PHE A 353 8.25 12.08 1.55
C PHE A 353 8.80 10.69 1.89
N PHE A 354 9.60 10.10 1.02
CA PHE A 354 10.30 8.86 1.29
C PHE A 354 11.71 9.14 1.80
N GLY A 355 12.09 8.49 2.92
CA GLY A 355 13.47 8.48 3.41
C GLY A 355 14.33 7.44 2.68
N VAL A 356 15.63 7.46 2.95
CA VAL A 356 16.60 6.50 2.38
C VAL A 356 16.25 5.05 2.76
N GLU A 357 15.62 4.83 3.90
CA GLU A 357 15.24 3.51 4.40
C GLU A 357 14.00 2.91 3.71
N ASP A 358 13.19 3.73 3.05
CA ASP A 358 12.02 3.24 2.30
C ASP A 358 12.43 2.51 1.00
N ASP A 359 13.70 2.66 0.58
CA ASP A 359 14.30 1.97 -0.56
C ASP A 359 14.87 0.58 -0.18
N ILE A 360 15.04 0.30 1.12
CA ILE A 360 15.57 -1.00 1.59
C ILE A 360 14.44 -2.00 1.65
N GLU A 361 14.47 -2.99 0.76
CA GLU A 361 13.57 -4.14 0.83
C GLU A 361 13.73 -4.84 2.19
N SER A 362 12.69 -4.84 3.01
CA SER A 362 12.64 -5.77 4.14
C SER A 362 12.51 -7.19 3.59
N ASP A 363 13.60 -7.90 3.49
CA ASP A 363 13.70 -9.34 3.22
C ASP A 363 13.29 -10.18 4.47
N GLU A 364 12.22 -9.81 5.15
CA GLU A 364 11.64 -10.61 6.23
C GLU A 364 10.34 -11.31 5.80
#